data_032fadc6a6701aa652d3d214ae5dba61
#
_entry.id   032fadc6a6701aa652d3d214ae5dba61
#
_cell.length_a   1.000
_cell.length_b   1.000
_cell.length_c   1.000
_cell.angle_alpha   90.00
_cell.angle_beta   90.00
_cell.angle_gamma   90.00
#
_symmetry.space_group_name_H-M   'P 1'
#
loop_
_entity.id
_entity.type
_entity.pdbx_description
1 polymer ?
#
loop_
_entity_poly.entity_id
_entity_poly.type
_entity_poly.pdbx_seq_one_letter_code
_entity_poly.pdbx_strand_id
1 'polypeptide(L)'
;MRSKLCRRLAAALAAALLAGSAALPQAAAASAGVKIPILTYHDLTRDPNDIDDMTVTDERFRLDMEFLKEFGYTPLLSADLVAIHEGTAAMPDKPVMITFDDGYWSNYSIAYPILQQTGMKAVISVIAHNMEGDAPVISDTPGEEAAEAEEPAADSPQEDAGQAETPADEPAAEPVRRHLSWQEMYEMVSSGLVEIGSHTYNSHNPQYGGNGAPDGINGVMRQEGETFSEYCERIGTDLRASLDLITQRTGQEQVLYFAYPYGAYDSWMDKLLDENGVAVSVLSNNGASADISVSLRNLSRYGIKMHTSIAQMLRQTDTAVPALASVSVNGTQTKLPAYNIDGNNYVRVRDVAVLLLGTESGFDVQWNEGLRRVELQSRTVYEPLGTENEPLPAGSRTTQSIVEPTVADGVANMVAAYQMDGCTYYKLRSLGDLCGFQVDWNEETQTVEVTA
;
A
#
# COMPACT_ATOMS: atom_id res chain seq x y z
N MET A 1 40.85 48.24 31.66
CA MET A 1 40.98 47.34 30.54
C MET A 1 39.81 46.28 30.40
N ARG A 2 38.80 46.33 31.26
CA ARG A 2 37.67 45.35 31.24
C ARG A 2 36.40 45.79 30.50
N SER A 3 36.31 47.04 30.03
CA SER A 3 35.09 47.56 29.40
C SER A 3 35.04 47.48 27.84
N LYS A 4 36.17 47.16 27.19
CA LYS A 4 36.22 47.08 25.71
C LYS A 4 36.03 45.65 25.17
N LEU A 5 36.15 44.65 26.03
CA LEU A 5 35.95 43.23 25.61
C LEU A 5 34.46 42.83 25.58
N CYS A 6 33.66 43.36 26.50
CA CYS A 6 32.22 43.10 26.53
C CYS A 6 31.42 43.71 25.37
N ARG A 7 31.92 44.83 24.78
CA ARG A 7 31.26 45.46 23.63
C ARG A 7 31.52 44.75 22.29
N ARG A 8 32.60 43.99 22.16
CA ARG A 8 32.93 43.23 20.97
C ARG A 8 32.21 41.86 20.92
N LEU A 9 31.91 41.28 22.06
CA LEU A 9 31.11 40.05 22.15
C LEU A 9 29.62 40.29 21.92
N ALA A 10 29.08 41.44 22.33
CA ALA A 10 27.69 41.80 22.08
C ALA A 10 27.40 42.12 20.59
N ALA A 11 28.39 42.67 19.86
CA ALA A 11 28.27 42.94 18.43
C ALA A 11 28.38 41.66 17.55
N ALA A 12 29.11 40.64 18.01
CA ALA A 12 29.25 39.36 17.31
C ALA A 12 28.01 38.47 17.49
N LEU A 13 27.30 38.55 18.61
CA LEU A 13 26.02 37.82 18.83
C LEU A 13 24.84 38.45 18.07
N ALA A 14 24.85 39.78 17.85
CA ALA A 14 23.78 40.44 17.08
C ALA A 14 23.90 40.22 15.57
N ALA A 15 25.09 39.95 15.05
CA ALA A 15 25.32 39.64 13.63
C ALA A 15 25.02 38.16 13.26
N ALA A 16 25.04 37.26 14.24
CA ALA A 16 24.70 35.83 14.04
C ALA A 16 23.17 35.57 14.07
N LEU A 17 22.37 36.51 14.57
CA LEU A 17 20.91 36.40 14.65
C LEU A 17 20.16 36.98 13.41
N LEU A 18 20.88 37.56 12.44
CA LEU A 18 20.29 38.13 11.23
C LEU A 18 20.57 37.34 9.93
N ALA A 19 21.23 36.19 10.00
CA ALA A 19 21.57 35.36 8.85
C ALA A 19 20.84 33.99 8.83
N GLY A 20 19.81 33.82 9.66
CA GLY A 20 19.07 32.56 9.82
C GLY A 20 17.56 32.67 9.66
N SER A 21 17.06 33.62 8.90
CA SER A 21 15.68 33.52 8.37
C SER A 21 15.70 32.63 7.12
N ALA A 22 15.89 31.30 7.32
CA ALA A 22 15.35 30.37 6.37
C ALA A 22 13.84 30.67 6.30
N ALA A 23 13.37 31.17 5.16
CA ALA A 23 11.96 31.28 4.90
C ALA A 23 11.37 29.86 5.08
N LEU A 24 10.59 29.68 6.13
CA LEU A 24 9.67 28.55 6.19
C LEU A 24 8.89 28.56 4.88
N PRO A 25 8.72 27.45 4.19
CA PRO A 25 7.89 27.42 3.03
C PRO A 25 6.53 28.00 3.45
N GLN A 26 6.14 29.07 2.79
CA GLN A 26 4.88 29.74 3.01
C GLN A 26 3.82 28.66 2.81
N ALA A 27 3.07 28.35 3.86
CA ALA A 27 1.98 27.38 3.78
C ALA A 27 1.16 27.72 2.55
N ALA A 28 1.14 26.82 1.60
CA ALA A 28 0.35 26.97 0.39
C ALA A 28 -1.10 27.22 0.83
N ALA A 29 -1.69 28.26 0.29
CA ALA A 29 -3.09 28.62 0.55
C ALA A 29 -3.93 27.35 0.48
N ALA A 30 -4.78 27.14 1.47
CA ALA A 30 -5.69 26.01 1.55
C ALA A 30 -6.40 25.84 0.20
N SER A 31 -5.94 24.88 -0.60
CA SER A 31 -6.56 24.53 -1.86
C SER A 31 -7.86 23.80 -1.55
N ALA A 32 -8.90 24.09 -2.30
CA ALA A 32 -10.21 23.49 -2.19
C ALA A 32 -10.08 21.94 -2.12
N GLY A 33 -10.43 21.35 -0.94
CA GLY A 33 -10.64 19.93 -0.72
C GLY A 33 -9.45 19.02 -1.05
N VAL A 34 -8.58 18.78 -0.07
CA VAL A 34 -7.51 17.77 -0.19
C VAL A 34 -8.13 16.39 -0.09
N LYS A 35 -8.37 15.78 -1.23
CA LYS A 35 -9.02 14.46 -1.32
C LYS A 35 -8.00 13.35 -1.45
N ILE A 36 -8.05 12.39 -0.54
CA ILE A 36 -7.20 11.19 -0.54
C ILE A 36 -8.08 9.97 -0.77
N PRO A 37 -7.80 9.11 -1.76
CA PRO A 37 -8.45 7.81 -1.85
C PRO A 37 -7.95 6.92 -0.71
N ILE A 38 -8.88 6.41 0.08
CA ILE A 38 -8.66 5.39 1.10
C ILE A 38 -9.28 4.10 0.59
N LEU A 39 -8.46 3.09 0.33
CA LEU A 39 -8.86 1.79 -0.21
C LEU A 39 -9.05 0.81 0.94
N THR A 40 -10.14 0.06 0.95
CA THR A 40 -10.43 -0.90 2.02
C THR A 40 -10.56 -2.30 1.45
N TYR A 41 -9.68 -3.17 1.88
CA TYR A 41 -9.70 -4.61 1.68
C TYR A 41 -10.10 -5.30 3.00
N HIS A 42 -10.38 -6.60 2.94
CA HIS A 42 -10.61 -7.43 4.13
C HIS A 42 -9.80 -8.72 3.99
N ASP A 43 -10.38 -9.76 3.40
CA ASP A 43 -9.72 -11.04 3.22
C ASP A 43 -9.11 -11.21 1.82
N LEU A 44 -8.06 -12.03 1.71
CA LEU A 44 -7.44 -12.40 0.46
C LEU A 44 -7.35 -13.92 0.34
N THR A 45 -7.41 -14.42 -0.90
CA THR A 45 -7.30 -15.85 -1.18
C THR A 45 -6.41 -16.14 -2.38
N ARG A 46 -5.79 -17.33 -2.40
CA ARG A 46 -5.13 -17.88 -3.59
C ARG A 46 -6.05 -18.80 -4.40
N ASP A 47 -7.22 -19.14 -3.85
CA ASP A 47 -8.21 -19.95 -4.56
C ASP A 47 -9.26 -19.04 -5.24
N PRO A 48 -9.30 -18.98 -6.58
CA PRO A 48 -10.27 -18.15 -7.29
C PRO A 48 -11.73 -18.63 -7.10
N ASN A 49 -11.96 -19.77 -6.48
CA ASN A 49 -13.30 -20.26 -6.15
C ASN A 49 -13.76 -19.84 -4.74
N ASP A 50 -12.84 -19.33 -3.92
CA ASP A 50 -13.10 -18.86 -2.55
C ASP A 50 -13.25 -17.33 -2.53
N ILE A 51 -14.11 -16.79 -3.39
CA ILE A 51 -14.36 -15.35 -3.53
C ILE A 51 -15.78 -15.06 -3.05
N ASP A 52 -15.87 -14.10 -2.15
CA ASP A 52 -17.14 -13.51 -1.70
C ASP A 52 -17.12 -11.97 -1.82
N ASP A 53 -18.07 -11.32 -1.15
CA ASP A 53 -18.17 -9.86 -1.15
C ASP A 53 -17.04 -9.14 -0.40
N MET A 54 -16.25 -9.86 0.40
CA MET A 54 -15.17 -9.32 1.25
C MET A 54 -13.78 -9.81 0.82
N THR A 55 -13.73 -10.81 -0.08
CA THR A 55 -12.50 -11.51 -0.46
C THR A 55 -12.05 -11.12 -1.87
N VAL A 56 -10.77 -10.84 -2.05
CA VAL A 56 -10.13 -10.66 -3.35
C VAL A 56 -8.97 -11.65 -3.52
N THR A 57 -8.61 -11.97 -4.77
CA THR A 57 -7.47 -12.86 -5.01
C THR A 57 -6.15 -12.17 -4.76
N ASP A 58 -5.12 -12.95 -4.41
CA ASP A 58 -3.73 -12.51 -4.31
C ASP A 58 -3.23 -11.83 -5.59
N GLU A 59 -3.57 -12.39 -6.76
CA GLU A 59 -3.25 -11.81 -8.06
C GLU A 59 -3.90 -10.43 -8.22
N ARG A 60 -5.18 -10.29 -7.85
CA ARG A 60 -5.89 -9.01 -7.90
C ARG A 60 -5.21 -7.98 -7.01
N PHE A 61 -4.92 -8.30 -5.76
CA PHE A 61 -4.25 -7.40 -4.83
C PHE A 61 -2.85 -7.03 -5.32
N ARG A 62 -2.09 -7.98 -5.85
CA ARG A 62 -0.76 -7.72 -6.43
C ARG A 62 -0.84 -6.72 -7.58
N LEU A 63 -1.76 -6.91 -8.52
CA LEU A 63 -1.96 -5.98 -9.65
C LEU A 63 -2.37 -4.57 -9.17
N ASP A 64 -3.18 -4.47 -8.13
CA ASP A 64 -3.57 -3.19 -7.54
C ASP A 64 -2.36 -2.46 -6.91
N MET A 65 -1.50 -3.18 -6.18
CA MET A 65 -0.28 -2.59 -5.58
C MET A 65 0.76 -2.21 -6.65
N GLU A 66 0.91 -3.03 -7.69
CA GLU A 66 1.76 -2.71 -8.85
C GLU A 66 1.26 -1.45 -9.56
N PHE A 67 -0.06 -1.31 -9.76
CA PHE A 67 -0.64 -0.10 -10.33
C PHE A 67 -0.26 1.14 -9.50
N LEU A 68 -0.46 1.10 -8.19
CA LEU A 68 -0.14 2.22 -7.31
C LEU A 68 1.35 2.60 -7.40
N LYS A 69 2.24 1.61 -7.37
CA LYS A 69 3.69 1.79 -7.50
C LYS A 69 4.07 2.41 -8.85
N GLU A 70 3.63 1.81 -9.96
CA GLU A 70 3.98 2.21 -11.32
C GLU A 70 3.51 3.64 -11.65
N PHE A 71 2.35 4.03 -11.13
CA PHE A 71 1.80 5.37 -11.31
C PHE A 71 2.27 6.39 -10.26
N GLY A 72 3.20 6.01 -9.39
CA GLY A 72 3.85 6.90 -8.43
C GLY A 72 2.94 7.35 -7.30
N TYR A 73 1.99 6.51 -6.88
CA TYR A 73 1.20 6.78 -5.68
C TYR A 73 2.07 6.65 -4.42
N THR A 74 1.89 7.59 -3.50
CA THR A 74 2.58 7.60 -2.20
C THR A 74 1.66 7.01 -1.14
N PRO A 75 2.00 5.84 -0.56
CA PRO A 75 1.18 5.24 0.50
C PRO A 75 1.35 6.01 1.81
N LEU A 76 0.23 6.36 2.45
CA LEU A 76 0.18 7.09 3.71
C LEU A 76 -0.30 6.19 4.84
N LEU A 77 0.31 6.34 6.02
CA LEU A 77 -0.18 5.83 7.30
C LEU A 77 -0.90 6.94 8.08
N SER A 78 -1.48 6.61 9.22
CA SER A 78 -2.27 7.57 10.00
C SER A 78 -1.45 8.76 10.49
N ALA A 79 -0.20 8.54 10.89
CA ALA A 79 0.70 9.62 11.30
C ALA A 79 0.99 10.61 10.15
N ASP A 80 1.07 10.12 8.90
CA ASP A 80 1.23 10.99 7.73
C ASP A 80 -0.01 11.87 7.53
N LEU A 81 -1.23 11.30 7.67
CA LEU A 81 -2.48 12.06 7.58
C LEU A 81 -2.56 13.15 8.65
N VAL A 82 -2.16 12.84 9.88
CA VAL A 82 -2.11 13.81 10.99
C VAL A 82 -1.15 14.94 10.65
N ALA A 83 0.09 14.62 10.25
CA ALA A 83 1.10 15.60 9.93
C ALA A 83 0.71 16.52 8.76
N ILE A 84 0.05 15.97 7.75
CA ILE A 84 -0.47 16.73 6.60
C ILE A 84 -1.62 17.64 7.03
N HIS A 85 -2.58 17.13 7.82
CA HIS A 85 -3.72 17.89 8.32
C HIS A 85 -3.28 19.06 9.20
N GLU A 86 -2.28 18.86 10.05
CA GLU A 86 -1.68 19.89 10.90
C GLU A 86 -0.77 20.87 10.15
N GLY A 87 -0.46 20.59 8.88
CA GLY A 87 0.46 21.40 8.06
C GLY A 87 1.92 21.27 8.44
N THR A 88 2.30 20.22 9.17
CA THR A 88 3.69 19.91 9.55
C THR A 88 4.41 19.09 8.48
N ALA A 89 3.67 18.41 7.59
CA ALA A 89 4.18 17.75 6.41
C ALA A 89 3.48 18.24 5.14
N ALA A 90 4.19 18.16 4.00
CA ALA A 90 3.61 18.48 2.70
C ALA A 90 2.78 17.30 2.17
N MET A 91 1.68 17.62 1.48
CA MET A 91 0.91 16.61 0.74
C MET A 91 1.72 16.09 -0.45
N PRO A 92 1.88 14.77 -0.62
CA PRO A 92 2.46 14.23 -1.84
C PRO A 92 1.52 14.40 -3.06
N ASP A 93 2.08 14.34 -4.26
CA ASP A 93 1.32 14.57 -5.50
C ASP A 93 0.19 13.55 -5.73
N LYS A 94 0.43 12.30 -5.40
CA LYS A 94 -0.51 11.18 -5.58
C LYS A 94 -0.65 10.39 -4.27
N PRO A 95 -1.34 10.93 -3.25
CA PRO A 95 -1.51 10.25 -1.98
C PRO A 95 -2.51 9.11 -2.11
N VAL A 96 -2.30 8.02 -1.38
CA VAL A 96 -3.25 6.92 -1.21
C VAL A 96 -3.10 6.31 0.18
N MET A 97 -4.19 5.86 0.78
CA MET A 97 -4.15 5.05 1.98
C MET A 97 -4.74 3.68 1.69
N ILE A 98 -4.05 2.63 2.06
CA ILE A 98 -4.48 1.25 1.90
C ILE A 98 -4.85 0.75 3.29
N THR A 99 -6.05 0.18 3.42
CA THR A 99 -6.55 -0.30 4.71
C THR A 99 -7.11 -1.71 4.59
N PHE A 100 -7.01 -2.47 5.68
CA PHE A 100 -7.67 -3.75 5.85
C PHE A 100 -8.49 -3.70 7.14
N ASP A 101 -9.67 -4.30 7.12
CA ASP A 101 -10.49 -4.47 8.32
C ASP A 101 -10.47 -5.95 8.78
N ASP A 102 -10.87 -6.19 10.01
CA ASP A 102 -11.05 -7.48 10.71
C ASP A 102 -9.76 -8.20 11.13
N GLY A 103 -8.61 -7.97 10.47
CA GLY A 103 -7.35 -8.62 10.81
C GLY A 103 -7.28 -10.10 10.40
N TYR A 104 -7.70 -10.43 9.17
CA TYR A 104 -7.59 -11.79 8.63
C TYR A 104 -6.13 -12.22 8.48
N TRP A 105 -5.85 -13.51 8.66
CA TRP A 105 -4.51 -14.07 8.49
C TRP A 105 -3.91 -13.84 7.10
N SER A 106 -4.74 -13.77 6.07
CA SER A 106 -4.30 -13.45 4.70
C SER A 106 -3.62 -12.08 4.57
N ASN A 107 -3.86 -11.17 5.52
CA ASN A 107 -3.17 -9.88 5.55
C ASN A 107 -1.65 -10.06 5.81
N TYR A 108 -1.25 -11.09 6.58
CA TYR A 108 0.14 -11.46 6.76
C TYR A 108 0.64 -12.41 5.67
N SER A 109 -0.09 -13.49 5.38
CA SER A 109 0.39 -14.56 4.51
C SER A 109 0.34 -14.24 3.01
N ILE A 110 -0.46 -13.25 2.61
CA ILE A 110 -0.63 -12.82 1.22
C ILE A 110 -0.32 -11.33 1.05
N ALA A 111 -0.99 -10.43 1.78
CA ALA A 111 -0.83 -9.00 1.56
C ALA A 111 0.57 -8.50 1.93
N TYR A 112 1.09 -8.87 3.08
CA TYR A 112 2.37 -8.35 3.57
C TYR A 112 3.56 -8.64 2.63
N PRO A 113 3.76 -9.85 2.08
CA PRO A 113 4.80 -10.09 1.08
C PRO A 113 4.66 -9.20 -0.18
N ILE A 114 3.43 -8.92 -0.62
CA ILE A 114 3.17 -8.05 -1.76
C ILE A 114 3.48 -6.58 -1.41
N LEU A 115 3.13 -6.13 -0.20
CA LEU A 115 3.50 -4.80 0.29
C LEU A 115 5.02 -4.63 0.36
N GLN A 116 5.76 -5.66 0.82
CA GLN A 116 7.22 -5.66 0.83
C GLN A 116 7.82 -5.52 -0.58
N GLN A 117 7.31 -6.26 -1.56
CA GLN A 117 7.79 -6.24 -2.96
C GLN A 117 7.50 -4.91 -3.65
N THR A 118 6.38 -4.30 -3.34
CA THR A 118 5.94 -3.06 -3.99
C THR A 118 6.38 -1.80 -3.25
N GLY A 119 6.75 -1.90 -1.97
CA GLY A 119 7.03 -0.77 -1.10
C GLY A 119 5.78 -0.01 -0.67
N MET A 120 4.58 -0.59 -0.89
CA MET A 120 3.33 -0.02 -0.42
C MET A 120 3.19 -0.23 1.10
N LYS A 121 2.44 0.69 1.76
CA LYS A 121 2.15 0.63 3.19
C LYS A 121 0.66 0.47 3.40
N ALA A 122 0.27 -0.12 4.52
CA ALA A 122 -1.14 -0.31 4.86
C ALA A 122 -1.42 -0.12 6.35
N VAL A 123 -2.68 0.17 6.68
CA VAL A 123 -3.23 0.12 8.04
C VAL A 123 -4.16 -1.09 8.14
N ILE A 124 -3.98 -1.91 9.16
CA ILE A 124 -4.85 -3.06 9.43
C ILE A 124 -5.61 -2.78 10.72
N SER A 125 -6.93 -2.60 10.66
CA SER A 125 -7.76 -2.44 11.83
C SER A 125 -8.26 -3.80 12.31
N VAL A 126 -7.92 -4.14 13.56
CA VAL A 126 -8.16 -5.48 14.10
C VAL A 126 -9.27 -5.51 15.16
N ILE A 127 -10.07 -6.58 15.14
CA ILE A 127 -10.96 -6.93 16.24
C ILE A 127 -10.09 -7.64 17.29
N ALA A 128 -9.59 -6.87 18.28
CA ALA A 128 -8.49 -7.33 19.11
C ALA A 128 -8.77 -8.64 19.89
N HIS A 129 -10.04 -8.93 20.19
CA HIS A 129 -10.46 -10.17 20.83
C HIS A 129 -10.24 -11.43 19.97
N ASN A 130 -10.25 -11.27 18.64
CA ASN A 130 -10.12 -12.38 17.70
C ASN A 130 -8.67 -12.74 17.38
N MET A 131 -7.71 -11.91 17.80
CA MET A 131 -6.29 -12.10 17.45
C MET A 131 -5.67 -13.23 18.27
N GLU A 132 -4.82 -14.04 17.61
CA GLU A 132 -4.31 -15.30 18.13
C GLU A 132 -2.93 -15.16 18.79
N GLY A 133 -2.63 -16.07 19.74
CA GLY A 133 -1.30 -16.29 20.32
C GLY A 133 -0.82 -15.22 21.30
N ASP A 134 0.35 -15.47 21.88
CA ASP A 134 1.06 -14.54 22.74
C ASP A 134 2.14 -13.81 21.93
N ALA A 135 2.16 -12.46 22.03
CA ALA A 135 3.27 -11.69 21.49
C ALA A 135 4.49 -11.76 22.43
N PRO A 136 5.70 -11.56 21.95
CA PRO A 136 6.85 -11.37 22.82
C PRO A 136 6.56 -10.22 23.79
N VAL A 137 6.82 -10.43 25.08
CA VAL A 137 6.69 -9.39 26.09
C VAL A 137 7.74 -8.32 25.76
N ILE A 138 7.30 -7.15 25.33
CA ILE A 138 8.20 -6.00 25.13
C ILE A 138 8.55 -5.49 26.53
N SER A 139 9.73 -5.87 27.03
CA SER A 139 10.25 -5.42 28.30
C SER A 139 10.85 -4.01 28.09
N ASP A 140 10.30 -3.01 28.77
CA ASP A 140 10.82 -1.64 28.81
C ASP A 140 12.19 -1.54 29.55
N THR A 141 12.79 -2.67 29.90
CA THR A 141 14.10 -2.70 30.58
C THR A 141 15.21 -3.07 29.60
N PRO A 142 16.14 -2.17 29.28
CA PRO A 142 17.32 -2.53 28.48
C PRO A 142 18.24 -3.39 29.34
N GLY A 143 18.35 -4.67 29.05
CA GLY A 143 19.42 -5.54 29.51
C GLY A 143 19.11 -6.61 30.54
N GLU A 144 18.18 -7.50 30.29
CA GLU A 144 18.24 -8.85 30.86
C GLU A 144 18.15 -9.88 29.70
N GLU A 145 19.28 -10.56 29.45
CA GLU A 145 19.35 -11.69 28.55
C GLU A 145 18.35 -12.77 29.00
N ALA A 146 17.55 -13.26 28.06
CA ALA A 146 16.62 -14.36 28.28
C ALA A 146 17.37 -15.59 28.79
N ALA A 147 17.09 -15.99 30.04
CA ALA A 147 17.52 -17.27 30.57
C ALA A 147 16.71 -18.37 29.87
N GLU A 148 17.42 -19.29 29.21
CA GLU A 148 16.86 -20.49 28.63
C GLU A 148 16.05 -21.29 29.71
N ALA A 149 14.78 -21.50 29.45
CA ALA A 149 13.94 -22.37 30.25
C ALA A 149 14.31 -23.86 29.96
N GLU A 150 14.95 -24.53 30.90
CA GLU A 150 15.16 -25.98 30.85
C GLU A 150 13.81 -26.71 30.92
N GLU A 151 13.56 -27.59 29.96
CA GLU A 151 12.47 -28.55 29.99
C GLU A 151 12.70 -29.60 31.10
N PRO A 152 11.69 -30.00 31.88
CA PRO A 152 11.82 -31.12 32.81
C PRO A 152 11.73 -32.46 32.06
N ALA A 153 12.77 -33.25 32.17
CA ALA A 153 12.83 -34.62 31.66
C ALA A 153 11.74 -35.50 32.28
N ALA A 154 10.87 -36.06 31.43
CA ALA A 154 9.95 -37.12 31.80
C ALA A 154 10.53 -38.49 31.45
N ASP A 155 10.71 -39.30 32.47
CA ASP A 155 11.09 -40.70 32.45
C ASP A 155 9.92 -41.56 31.93
N SER A 156 10.17 -42.46 30.95
CA SER A 156 9.17 -43.40 30.46
C SER A 156 9.81 -44.77 30.17
N PRO A 157 9.15 -45.88 30.52
CA PRO A 157 9.63 -47.19 30.17
C PRO A 157 9.25 -47.60 28.74
N GLN A 158 10.21 -48.23 28.05
CA GLN A 158 10.03 -48.90 26.77
C GLN A 158 9.08 -50.10 26.86
N GLU A 159 8.17 -50.22 25.88
CA GLU A 159 7.66 -51.52 25.42
C GLU A 159 7.72 -51.60 23.89
N ASP A 160 8.29 -52.75 23.47
CA ASP A 160 8.61 -53.17 22.12
C ASP A 160 7.36 -53.68 21.38
N ALA A 161 7.11 -53.22 20.15
CA ALA A 161 6.32 -53.95 19.15
C ALA A 161 6.35 -53.31 17.75
N GLY A 162 6.95 -54.02 16.80
CA GLY A 162 6.36 -54.17 15.43
C GLY A 162 6.56 -53.07 14.43
N GLN A 163 7.52 -53.24 13.50
CA GLN A 163 7.66 -52.47 12.27
C GLN A 163 6.40 -52.56 11.40
N ALA A 164 5.75 -51.43 11.15
CA ALA A 164 4.88 -51.21 10.01
C ALA A 164 5.44 -50.02 9.25
N GLU A 165 5.72 -50.19 7.96
CA GLU A 165 6.17 -49.13 7.06
C GLU A 165 5.09 -48.04 6.97
N THR A 166 5.39 -46.84 7.41
CA THR A 166 4.57 -45.65 7.24
C THR A 166 4.81 -45.06 5.85
N PRO A 167 3.75 -44.65 5.12
CA PRO A 167 3.88 -43.86 3.90
C PRO A 167 4.53 -42.53 4.21
N ALA A 168 5.32 -42.02 3.26
CA ALA A 168 6.02 -40.73 3.36
C ALA A 168 5.11 -39.59 3.87
N ASP A 169 5.63 -38.85 4.84
CA ASP A 169 5.02 -37.63 5.41
C ASP A 169 4.54 -36.70 4.29
N GLU A 170 3.22 -36.62 4.07
CA GLU A 170 2.63 -35.38 3.59
C GLU A 170 2.81 -34.35 4.72
N PRO A 171 3.32 -33.15 4.42
CA PRO A 171 3.40 -32.10 5.44
C PRO A 171 2.00 -31.90 6.03
N ALA A 172 1.88 -32.02 7.34
CA ALA A 172 0.63 -31.79 8.05
C ALA A 172 0.11 -30.41 7.61
N ALA A 173 -1.12 -30.37 7.07
CA ALA A 173 -1.76 -29.12 6.69
C ALA A 173 -1.74 -28.22 7.94
N GLU A 174 -1.14 -27.05 7.82
CA GLU A 174 -1.14 -26.05 8.91
C GLU A 174 -2.59 -25.77 9.32
N PRO A 175 -2.87 -25.62 10.60
CA PRO A 175 -4.22 -25.32 11.05
C PRO A 175 -4.69 -24.02 10.37
N VAL A 176 -5.88 -24.03 9.79
CA VAL A 176 -6.48 -22.88 9.10
C VAL A 176 -6.72 -21.78 10.14
N ARG A 177 -5.80 -20.85 10.28
CA ARG A 177 -5.96 -19.65 11.10
C ARG A 177 -6.84 -18.64 10.35
N ARG A 178 -7.87 -18.12 11.02
CA ARG A 178 -8.76 -17.12 10.42
C ARG A 178 -8.27 -15.69 10.65
N HIS A 179 -7.54 -15.42 11.74
CA HIS A 179 -7.07 -14.09 12.12
C HIS A 179 -5.56 -14.06 12.36
N LEU A 180 -5.02 -12.85 12.41
CA LEU A 180 -3.61 -12.58 12.68
C LEU A 180 -3.24 -13.00 14.10
N SER A 181 -2.00 -13.45 14.28
CA SER A 181 -1.38 -13.55 15.59
C SER A 181 -0.70 -12.23 15.98
N TRP A 182 -0.53 -12.00 17.30
CA TRP A 182 0.19 -10.83 17.80
C TRP A 182 1.65 -10.80 17.36
N GLN A 183 2.29 -11.95 17.18
CA GLN A 183 3.65 -12.07 16.66
C GLN A 183 3.74 -11.55 15.20
N GLU A 184 2.83 -11.95 14.35
CA GLU A 184 2.78 -11.50 12.96
C GLU A 184 2.53 -10.00 12.85
N MET A 185 1.65 -9.45 13.69
CA MET A 185 1.43 -8.01 13.76
C MET A 185 2.67 -7.24 14.22
N TYR A 186 3.39 -7.76 15.25
CA TYR A 186 4.65 -7.17 15.69
C TYR A 186 5.70 -7.14 14.56
N GLU A 187 5.83 -8.22 13.78
CA GLU A 187 6.74 -8.29 12.63
C GLU A 187 6.37 -7.27 11.55
N MET A 188 5.10 -7.19 11.20
CA MET A 188 4.60 -6.22 10.21
C MET A 188 4.83 -4.77 10.65
N VAL A 189 4.54 -4.44 11.89
CA VAL A 189 4.78 -3.09 12.47
C VAL A 189 6.27 -2.77 12.49
N SER A 190 7.12 -3.72 12.93
CA SER A 190 8.57 -3.55 12.99
C SER A 190 9.20 -3.28 11.62
N SER A 191 8.58 -3.71 10.53
CA SER A 191 9.03 -3.41 9.17
C SER A 191 8.82 -1.96 8.74
N GLY A 192 7.94 -1.22 9.43
CA GLY A 192 7.52 0.14 9.06
C GLY A 192 6.56 0.20 7.85
N LEU A 193 6.10 -0.94 7.34
CA LEU A 193 5.14 -1.00 6.22
C LEU A 193 3.69 -1.08 6.69
N VAL A 194 3.45 -1.53 7.91
CA VAL A 194 2.11 -1.74 8.44
C VAL A 194 1.92 -1.00 9.76
N GLU A 195 0.78 -0.37 9.91
CA GLU A 195 0.25 0.18 11.16
C GLU A 195 -0.96 -0.67 11.58
N ILE A 196 -1.08 -0.98 12.87
CA ILE A 196 -2.26 -1.66 13.41
C ILE A 196 -3.19 -0.61 14.02
N GLY A 197 -4.43 -0.58 13.52
CA GLY A 197 -5.53 0.23 14.01
C GLY A 197 -6.53 -0.60 14.83
N SER A 198 -7.47 0.06 15.48
CA SER A 198 -8.55 -0.60 16.21
C SER A 198 -9.81 -0.74 15.36
N HIS A 199 -10.40 -1.94 15.39
CA HIS A 199 -11.76 -2.24 14.93
C HIS A 199 -12.62 -2.71 16.10
N THR A 200 -12.41 -2.13 17.29
CA THR A 200 -12.91 -2.49 18.62
C THR A 200 -12.17 -3.66 19.26
N TYR A 201 -12.39 -3.88 20.55
CA TYR A 201 -11.95 -5.11 21.21
C TYR A 201 -12.87 -6.28 20.83
N ASN A 202 -14.18 -6.15 21.08
CA ASN A 202 -15.18 -7.21 20.83
C ASN A 202 -16.56 -6.66 20.40
N SER A 203 -16.70 -5.34 20.22
CA SER A 203 -17.99 -4.73 19.82
C SER A 203 -18.36 -4.96 18.36
N HIS A 204 -17.53 -5.68 17.58
CA HIS A 204 -17.87 -6.20 16.27
C HIS A 204 -18.64 -7.53 16.36
N ASN A 205 -18.71 -8.15 17.52
CA ASN A 205 -19.41 -9.41 17.73
C ASN A 205 -20.93 -9.19 17.77
N PRO A 206 -21.76 -10.01 17.09
CA PRO A 206 -23.23 -9.94 17.17
C PRO A 206 -23.80 -9.96 18.58
N GLN A 207 -23.11 -10.59 19.55
CA GLN A 207 -23.52 -10.62 20.95
C GLN A 207 -23.43 -9.26 21.66
N TYR A 208 -22.65 -8.32 21.09
CA TYR A 208 -22.41 -6.98 21.63
C TYR A 208 -22.99 -5.87 20.75
N GLY A 209 -23.98 -6.17 19.92
CA GLY A 209 -24.68 -5.19 19.09
C GLY A 209 -24.16 -5.09 17.65
N GLY A 210 -23.48 -6.12 17.12
CA GLY A 210 -23.12 -6.21 15.72
C GLY A 210 -24.31 -6.50 14.78
N ASN A 211 -24.09 -6.52 13.47
CA ASN A 211 -25.10 -6.90 12.49
C ASN A 211 -25.66 -8.28 12.82
N GLY A 212 -26.98 -8.34 12.98
CA GLY A 212 -27.68 -9.55 13.42
C GLY A 212 -27.89 -9.67 14.92
N ALA A 213 -27.48 -8.67 15.71
CA ALA A 213 -27.92 -8.57 17.10
C ALA A 213 -29.45 -8.47 17.17
N PRO A 214 -30.10 -9.11 18.16
CA PRO A 214 -31.55 -9.12 18.26
C PRO A 214 -32.18 -7.73 18.40
N ASP A 215 -31.41 -6.76 18.88
CA ASP A 215 -31.83 -5.37 19.10
C ASP A 215 -31.53 -4.45 17.87
N GLY A 216 -30.91 -4.97 16.82
CA GLY A 216 -30.56 -4.20 15.62
C GLY A 216 -29.47 -3.16 15.84
N ILE A 217 -28.73 -3.21 16.94
CA ILE A 217 -27.63 -2.31 17.25
C ILE A 217 -26.36 -2.83 16.60
N ASN A 218 -25.68 -1.98 15.82
CA ASN A 218 -24.47 -2.33 15.10
C ASN A 218 -23.24 -1.70 15.74
N GLY A 219 -22.24 -2.52 16.07
CA GLY A 219 -20.95 -2.04 16.50
C GLY A 219 -21.01 -1.11 17.73
N VAL A 220 -20.48 0.09 17.55
CA VAL A 220 -20.33 1.09 18.62
C VAL A 220 -21.51 2.06 18.78
N MET A 221 -22.63 1.82 18.13
CA MET A 221 -23.80 2.69 18.28
C MET A 221 -24.34 2.66 19.72
N ARG A 222 -24.86 3.80 20.17
CA ARG A 222 -25.56 3.88 21.47
C ARG A 222 -26.87 3.12 21.45
N GLN A 223 -27.26 2.61 22.63
CA GLN A 223 -28.51 1.91 22.83
C GLN A 223 -29.65 2.89 23.17
N GLU A 224 -30.89 2.49 22.92
CA GLU A 224 -32.04 3.32 23.25
C GLU A 224 -32.13 3.56 24.79
N GLY A 225 -32.20 4.82 25.19
CA GLY A 225 -32.21 5.23 26.60
C GLY A 225 -30.83 5.21 27.28
N GLU A 226 -29.77 4.79 26.61
CA GLU A 226 -28.41 4.78 27.18
C GLU A 226 -27.91 6.20 27.44
N THR A 227 -27.43 6.45 28.65
CA THR A 227 -26.74 7.70 28.99
C THR A 227 -25.31 7.69 28.49
N PHE A 228 -24.70 8.87 28.37
CA PHE A 228 -23.29 8.97 27.96
C PHE A 228 -22.35 8.25 28.93
N SER A 229 -22.68 8.24 30.25
CA SER A 229 -21.88 7.51 31.24
C SER A 229 -21.92 6.00 31.04
N GLU A 230 -23.09 5.44 30.75
CA GLU A 230 -23.25 4.01 30.44
C GLU A 230 -22.57 3.64 29.14
N TYR A 231 -22.66 4.50 28.11
CA TYR A 231 -21.96 4.34 26.88
C TYR A 231 -20.42 4.34 27.07
N CYS A 232 -19.88 5.26 27.89
CA CYS A 232 -18.46 5.28 28.24
C CYS A 232 -18.02 4.03 29.01
N GLU A 233 -18.87 3.48 29.85
CA GLU A 233 -18.58 2.23 30.54
C GLU A 233 -18.55 1.04 29.57
N ARG A 234 -19.50 0.94 28.66
CA ARG A 234 -19.62 -0.14 27.70
C ARG A 234 -18.61 -0.01 26.59
N ILE A 235 -18.71 1.03 25.75
CA ILE A 235 -17.88 1.21 24.53
C ILE A 235 -16.50 1.79 24.87
N GLY A 236 -16.41 2.70 25.83
CA GLY A 236 -15.12 3.24 26.26
C GLY A 236 -14.22 2.20 26.91
N THR A 237 -14.79 1.19 27.61
CA THR A 237 -14.03 0.06 28.16
C THR A 237 -13.52 -0.86 27.02
N ASP A 238 -14.39 -1.18 26.07
CA ASP A 238 -14.04 -1.96 24.88
C ASP A 238 -12.93 -1.27 24.07
N LEU A 239 -13.08 0.04 23.80
CA LEU A 239 -12.06 0.80 23.07
C LEU A 239 -10.70 0.78 23.78
N ARG A 240 -10.66 1.11 25.08
CA ARG A 240 -9.40 1.09 25.85
C ARG A 240 -8.75 -0.29 25.84
N ALA A 241 -9.53 -1.36 26.02
CA ALA A 241 -9.02 -2.72 25.98
C ALA A 241 -8.35 -3.03 24.61
N SER A 242 -8.96 -2.57 23.51
CA SER A 242 -8.36 -2.71 22.19
C SER A 242 -7.06 -1.93 22.06
N LEU A 243 -7.05 -0.64 22.41
CA LEU A 243 -5.89 0.23 22.27
C LEU A 243 -4.70 -0.24 23.13
N ASP A 244 -4.97 -0.60 24.40
CA ASP A 244 -3.96 -1.10 25.33
C ASP A 244 -3.34 -2.41 24.83
N LEU A 245 -4.16 -3.33 24.34
CA LEU A 245 -3.69 -4.61 23.85
C LEU A 245 -2.85 -4.45 22.57
N ILE A 246 -3.29 -3.61 21.62
CA ILE A 246 -2.54 -3.33 20.40
C ILE A 246 -1.17 -2.73 20.74
N THR A 247 -1.11 -1.68 21.57
CA THR A 247 0.17 -1.05 21.93
C THR A 247 1.11 -2.00 22.64
N GLN A 248 0.60 -2.78 23.61
CA GLN A 248 1.39 -3.75 24.38
C GLN A 248 1.95 -4.88 23.53
N ARG A 249 1.24 -5.29 22.48
CA ARG A 249 1.56 -6.49 21.70
C ARG A 249 2.27 -6.20 20.38
N THR A 250 2.11 -5.01 19.80
CA THR A 250 2.70 -4.66 18.51
C THR A 250 3.93 -3.77 18.61
N GLY A 251 4.20 -3.17 19.76
CA GLY A 251 5.29 -2.21 19.95
C GLY A 251 5.02 -0.81 19.40
N GLN A 252 3.82 -0.52 18.92
CA GLN A 252 3.43 0.84 18.55
C GLN A 252 3.33 1.72 19.81
N GLU A 253 3.82 2.96 19.72
CA GLU A 253 3.71 3.91 20.82
C GLU A 253 2.26 4.31 21.12
N GLN A 254 1.43 4.34 20.07
CA GLN A 254 0.00 4.69 20.16
C GLN A 254 -0.78 4.10 18.98
N VAL A 255 -2.10 3.98 19.13
CA VAL A 255 -3.03 3.63 18.07
C VAL A 255 -3.69 4.91 17.56
N LEU A 256 -3.40 5.31 16.34
CA LEU A 256 -3.95 6.54 15.74
C LEU A 256 -5.23 6.31 14.94
N TYR A 257 -5.52 5.09 14.54
CA TYR A 257 -6.55 4.73 13.58
C TYR A 257 -7.68 3.89 14.20
N PHE A 258 -8.91 4.25 13.87
CA PHE A 258 -10.12 3.52 14.24
C PHE A 258 -11.04 3.33 13.03
N ALA A 259 -11.43 2.10 12.71
CA ALA A 259 -12.47 1.80 11.74
C ALA A 259 -13.79 1.48 12.46
N TYR A 260 -14.87 2.13 12.03
CA TYR A 260 -16.20 1.87 12.59
C TYR A 260 -16.74 0.53 12.11
N PRO A 261 -17.02 -0.45 13.01
CA PRO A 261 -17.68 -1.70 12.63
C PRO A 261 -18.94 -1.44 11.80
N TYR A 262 -19.07 -2.13 10.66
CA TYR A 262 -20.18 -1.98 9.70
C TYR A 262 -20.36 -0.55 9.17
N GLY A 263 -19.45 0.38 9.46
CA GLY A 263 -19.61 1.82 9.21
C GLY A 263 -20.67 2.49 10.07
N ALA A 264 -21.10 1.83 11.14
CA ALA A 264 -22.13 2.33 12.06
C ALA A 264 -21.54 3.42 12.97
N TYR A 265 -21.81 4.66 12.60
CA TYR A 265 -21.28 5.86 13.26
C TYR A 265 -22.13 6.32 14.45
N ASP A 266 -21.47 6.68 15.54
CA ASP A 266 -22.07 7.40 16.65
C ASP A 266 -21.18 8.57 17.11
N SER A 267 -21.76 9.76 17.25
CA SER A 267 -21.02 10.98 17.66
C SER A 267 -20.46 10.93 19.09
N TRP A 268 -20.94 10.02 19.94
CA TRP A 268 -20.34 9.82 21.25
C TRP A 268 -19.01 9.08 21.16
N MET A 269 -18.86 8.25 20.12
CA MET A 269 -17.58 7.60 19.84
C MET A 269 -16.48 8.61 19.49
N ASP A 270 -16.78 9.67 18.74
CA ASP A 270 -15.79 10.71 18.45
C ASP A 270 -15.16 11.29 19.73
N LYS A 271 -15.96 11.50 20.79
CA LYS A 271 -15.45 11.98 22.08
C LYS A 271 -14.52 10.97 22.75
N LEU A 272 -14.88 9.68 22.68
CA LEU A 272 -14.03 8.62 23.23
C LEU A 272 -12.72 8.51 22.46
N LEU A 273 -12.76 8.65 21.13
CA LEU A 273 -11.55 8.65 20.29
C LEU A 273 -10.64 9.83 20.65
N ASP A 274 -11.20 11.05 20.82
CA ASP A 274 -10.43 12.23 21.22
C ASP A 274 -9.80 12.05 22.63
N GLU A 275 -10.56 11.53 23.59
CA GLU A 275 -10.09 11.30 24.97
C GLU A 275 -8.99 10.24 25.04
N ASN A 276 -8.91 9.32 24.07
CA ASN A 276 -7.93 8.25 24.02
C ASN A 276 -6.82 8.47 22.96
N GLY A 277 -6.74 9.66 22.35
CA GLY A 277 -5.66 10.04 21.44
C GLY A 277 -5.71 9.38 20.04
N VAL A 278 -6.84 8.77 19.69
CA VAL A 278 -7.06 8.22 18.34
C VAL A 278 -7.41 9.36 17.41
N ALA A 279 -6.55 9.68 16.44
CA ALA A 279 -6.67 10.88 15.60
C ALA A 279 -7.53 10.66 14.35
N VAL A 280 -7.46 9.48 13.75
CA VAL A 280 -8.10 9.15 12.46
C VAL A 280 -9.25 8.18 12.69
N SER A 281 -10.42 8.50 12.14
CA SER A 281 -11.51 7.51 12.10
C SER A 281 -12.12 7.42 10.69
N VAL A 282 -12.52 6.20 10.32
CA VAL A 282 -13.04 5.90 8.99
C VAL A 282 -14.37 5.17 9.06
N LEU A 283 -15.22 5.43 8.06
CA LEU A 283 -16.48 4.73 7.86
C LEU A 283 -16.31 3.56 6.89
N SER A 284 -17.35 2.77 6.73
CA SER A 284 -17.46 1.82 5.62
C SER A 284 -17.50 2.54 4.27
N ASN A 285 -17.53 1.75 3.22
CA ASN A 285 -17.54 2.16 1.84
C ASN A 285 -18.66 3.16 1.48
N ASN A 286 -18.31 4.42 1.28
CA ASN A 286 -19.21 5.44 0.67
C ASN A 286 -18.81 5.72 -0.79
N GLY A 287 -17.76 5.07 -1.33
CA GLY A 287 -17.30 5.24 -2.71
C GLY A 287 -16.79 6.64 -3.04
N ALA A 288 -16.23 7.35 -2.07
CA ALA A 288 -15.68 8.69 -2.25
C ALA A 288 -14.30 8.85 -1.63
N SER A 289 -13.46 9.73 -2.22
CA SER A 289 -12.19 10.11 -1.60
C SER A 289 -12.42 10.93 -0.34
N ALA A 290 -11.61 10.67 0.69
CA ALA A 290 -11.66 11.37 1.96
C ALA A 290 -11.15 12.81 1.83
N ASP A 291 -11.88 13.77 2.37
CA ASP A 291 -11.43 15.16 2.48
C ASP A 291 -10.84 15.40 3.87
N ILE A 292 -9.52 15.47 3.94
CA ILE A 292 -8.79 15.66 5.19
C ILE A 292 -8.52 17.13 5.53
N SER A 293 -9.03 18.06 4.75
CA SER A 293 -8.81 19.51 4.99
C SER A 293 -9.56 20.03 6.20
N VAL A 294 -10.69 19.41 6.55
CA VAL A 294 -11.59 19.86 7.63
C VAL A 294 -11.43 19.00 8.88
N SER A 295 -11.34 17.68 8.72
CA SER A 295 -11.29 16.74 9.85
C SER A 295 -10.67 15.43 9.41
N LEU A 296 -10.07 14.71 10.37
CA LEU A 296 -9.63 13.32 10.22
C LEU A 296 -10.66 12.32 10.77
N ARG A 297 -11.88 12.79 11.11
CA ARG A 297 -12.98 11.97 11.61
C ARG A 297 -13.90 11.54 10.47
N ASN A 298 -14.39 10.31 10.57
CA ASN A 298 -15.45 9.78 9.71
C ASN A 298 -15.08 9.81 8.21
N LEU A 299 -13.83 9.56 7.91
CA LEU A 299 -13.31 9.60 6.54
C LEU A 299 -13.96 8.53 5.68
N SER A 300 -14.30 8.91 4.44
CA SER A 300 -14.88 7.99 3.45
C SER A 300 -13.83 7.06 2.90
N ARG A 301 -14.24 5.83 2.55
CA ARG A 301 -13.37 4.82 1.94
C ARG A 301 -14.01 4.21 0.68
N TYR A 302 -13.17 3.60 -0.15
CA TYR A 302 -13.57 2.75 -1.26
C TYR A 302 -13.42 1.29 -0.85
N GLY A 303 -14.52 0.56 -0.72
CA GLY A 303 -14.50 -0.90 -0.51
C GLY A 303 -14.07 -1.61 -1.79
N ILE A 304 -12.99 -2.34 -1.71
CA ILE A 304 -12.43 -3.05 -2.85
C ILE A 304 -12.94 -4.49 -2.84
N LYS A 305 -13.67 -4.83 -3.89
CA LYS A 305 -14.19 -6.17 -4.18
C LYS A 305 -13.51 -6.74 -5.42
N MET A 306 -13.66 -8.01 -5.69
CA MET A 306 -13.02 -8.66 -6.83
C MET A 306 -13.28 -7.97 -8.18
N HIS A 307 -14.46 -7.39 -8.37
CA HIS A 307 -14.83 -6.66 -9.59
C HIS A 307 -14.52 -5.16 -9.57
N THR A 308 -13.97 -4.62 -8.46
CA THR A 308 -13.62 -3.20 -8.34
C THR A 308 -12.25 -2.97 -8.98
N SER A 309 -12.14 -2.12 -9.97
CA SER A 309 -10.85 -1.76 -10.58
C SER A 309 -10.32 -0.45 -10.00
N ILE A 310 -9.29 -0.50 -9.17
CA ILE A 310 -8.62 0.72 -8.67
C ILE A 310 -7.95 1.48 -9.80
N ALA A 311 -7.41 0.80 -10.80
CA ALA A 311 -6.84 1.42 -11.98
C ALA A 311 -7.87 2.27 -12.74
N GLN A 312 -9.13 1.81 -12.81
CA GLN A 312 -10.20 2.60 -13.40
C GLN A 312 -10.65 3.76 -12.50
N MET A 313 -10.74 3.53 -11.18
CA MET A 313 -11.15 4.55 -10.20
C MET A 313 -10.15 5.69 -10.10
N LEU A 314 -8.86 5.37 -10.10
CA LEU A 314 -7.76 6.30 -9.90
C LEU A 314 -7.15 6.78 -11.23
N ARG A 315 -7.72 6.39 -12.36
CA ARG A 315 -7.26 6.76 -13.69
C ARG A 315 -7.22 8.27 -13.87
N GLN A 316 -6.04 8.77 -14.21
CA GLN A 316 -5.82 10.19 -14.46
C GLN A 316 -5.82 10.51 -15.96
N THR A 317 -6.02 11.77 -16.27
CA THR A 317 -5.89 12.29 -17.61
C THR A 317 -4.59 13.08 -17.69
N ASP A 318 -3.69 12.62 -18.58
CA ASP A 318 -2.35 13.14 -18.73
C ASP A 318 -2.18 13.89 -20.05
N THR A 319 -1.13 14.70 -20.14
CA THR A 319 -0.74 15.37 -21.39
C THR A 319 0.51 14.67 -21.96
N ALA A 320 0.36 14.10 -23.15
CA ALA A 320 1.44 13.48 -23.90
C ALA A 320 2.05 14.49 -24.88
N VAL A 321 3.34 14.75 -24.76
CA VAL A 321 4.10 15.69 -25.62
C VAL A 321 5.04 14.88 -26.51
N PRO A 322 4.98 15.00 -27.86
CA PRO A 322 5.90 14.29 -28.75
C PRO A 322 7.35 14.62 -28.45
N ALA A 323 8.19 13.61 -28.42
CA ALA A 323 9.61 13.67 -28.09
C ALA A 323 10.41 12.65 -28.91
N LEU A 324 11.73 12.72 -28.82
CA LEU A 324 12.65 11.71 -29.31
C LEU A 324 13.49 11.21 -28.14
N ALA A 325 13.37 9.94 -27.79
CA ALA A 325 14.21 9.32 -26.79
C ALA A 325 15.55 8.92 -27.41
N SER A 326 16.67 9.41 -26.86
CA SER A 326 18.00 8.92 -27.21
C SER A 326 18.24 7.58 -26.51
N VAL A 327 18.53 6.54 -27.27
CA VAL A 327 18.72 5.16 -26.76
C VAL A 327 20.01 4.59 -27.32
N SER A 328 20.75 3.87 -26.48
CA SER A 328 21.93 3.09 -26.87
C SER A 328 21.69 1.63 -26.59
N VAL A 329 21.69 0.77 -27.59
CA VAL A 329 21.57 -0.69 -27.40
C VAL A 329 22.94 -1.33 -27.62
N ASN A 330 23.48 -1.97 -26.59
CA ASN A 330 24.80 -2.59 -26.63
C ASN A 330 25.87 -1.65 -27.22
N GLY A 331 25.83 -0.35 -26.91
CA GLY A 331 26.74 0.69 -27.38
C GLY A 331 26.37 1.32 -28.75
N THR A 332 25.34 0.83 -29.44
CA THR A 332 24.86 1.42 -30.71
C THR A 332 23.78 2.46 -30.44
N GLN A 333 24.03 3.72 -30.75
CA GLN A 333 23.09 4.83 -30.51
C GLN A 333 22.01 4.90 -31.59
N THR A 334 20.79 5.19 -31.17
CA THR A 334 19.62 5.47 -32.00
C THR A 334 18.67 6.45 -31.35
N LYS A 335 17.61 6.84 -32.04
CA LYS A 335 16.53 7.65 -31.46
C LYS A 335 15.20 6.96 -31.73
N LEU A 336 14.39 6.84 -30.69
CA LEU A 336 13.03 6.31 -30.79
C LEU A 336 12.02 7.45 -30.69
N PRO A 337 10.96 7.45 -31.53
CA PRO A 337 9.79 8.28 -31.33
C PRO A 337 9.15 7.98 -29.97
N ALA A 338 8.92 9.01 -29.17
CA ALA A 338 8.41 8.87 -27.80
C ALA A 338 7.40 9.96 -27.49
N TYR A 339 6.53 9.70 -26.52
CA TYR A 339 5.79 10.75 -25.84
C TYR A 339 6.39 10.99 -24.46
N ASN A 340 6.65 12.25 -24.13
CA ASN A 340 6.93 12.64 -22.75
C ASN A 340 5.60 12.86 -22.03
N ILE A 341 5.38 12.11 -20.94
CA ILE A 341 4.20 12.18 -20.08
C ILE A 341 4.72 12.24 -18.66
N ASP A 342 4.38 13.30 -17.95
CA ASP A 342 4.80 13.52 -16.55
C ASP A 342 6.33 13.33 -16.34
N GLY A 343 7.13 13.93 -17.25
CA GLY A 343 8.59 13.88 -17.23
C GLY A 343 9.22 12.55 -17.68
N ASN A 344 8.44 11.53 -18.02
CA ASN A 344 8.92 10.23 -18.47
C ASN A 344 8.69 10.03 -19.98
N ASN A 345 9.63 9.39 -20.65
CA ASN A 345 9.49 9.02 -22.05
C ASN A 345 8.84 7.64 -22.20
N TYR A 346 7.75 7.60 -22.96
CA TYR A 346 7.01 6.40 -23.31
C TYR A 346 7.21 6.12 -24.81
N VAL A 347 7.66 4.92 -25.14
CA VAL A 347 7.98 4.47 -26.50
C VAL A 347 6.98 3.40 -26.95
N ARG A 348 6.72 3.32 -28.26
CA ARG A 348 5.86 2.25 -28.78
C ARG A 348 6.50 0.89 -28.54
N VAL A 349 5.74 -0.06 -28.03
CA VAL A 349 6.24 -1.40 -27.72
C VAL A 349 6.83 -2.10 -28.94
N ARG A 350 6.23 -1.94 -30.11
CA ARG A 350 6.72 -2.54 -31.37
C ARG A 350 8.01 -1.91 -31.87
N ASP A 351 8.23 -0.61 -31.65
CA ASP A 351 9.50 0.05 -31.97
C ASP A 351 10.65 -0.55 -31.16
N VAL A 352 10.39 -0.91 -29.87
CA VAL A 352 11.37 -1.57 -29.02
C VAL A 352 11.60 -3.03 -29.45
N ALA A 353 10.55 -3.75 -29.84
CA ALA A 353 10.69 -5.10 -30.36
C ALA A 353 11.58 -5.15 -31.62
N VAL A 354 11.42 -4.20 -32.56
CA VAL A 354 12.33 -4.06 -33.72
C VAL A 354 13.74 -3.67 -33.29
N LEU A 355 13.88 -2.78 -32.33
CA LEU A 355 15.18 -2.33 -31.80
C LEU A 355 16.01 -3.48 -31.25
N LEU A 356 15.37 -4.47 -30.63
CA LEU A 356 16.01 -5.64 -30.01
C LEU A 356 16.07 -6.89 -30.92
N LEU A 357 15.72 -6.77 -32.21
CA LEU A 357 15.85 -7.89 -33.14
C LEU A 357 17.30 -8.38 -33.23
N GLY A 358 17.46 -9.69 -33.06
CA GLY A 358 18.77 -10.36 -33.14
C GLY A 358 19.61 -10.26 -31.85
N THR A 359 19.08 -9.68 -30.79
CA THR A 359 19.65 -9.77 -29.41
C THR A 359 19.07 -10.96 -28.67
N GLU A 360 19.70 -11.31 -27.53
CA GLU A 360 19.18 -12.38 -26.64
C GLU A 360 17.89 -11.98 -25.93
N SER A 361 17.60 -10.69 -25.84
CA SER A 361 16.42 -10.10 -25.21
C SER A 361 15.32 -9.72 -26.20
N GLY A 362 15.36 -10.21 -27.43
CA GLY A 362 14.28 -10.05 -28.40
C GLY A 362 12.96 -10.61 -27.87
N PHE A 363 11.85 -9.95 -28.19
CA PHE A 363 10.51 -10.37 -27.74
C PHE A 363 9.47 -10.13 -28.83
N ASP A 364 8.38 -10.94 -28.85
CA ASP A 364 7.23 -10.75 -29.72
C ASP A 364 6.13 -9.94 -29.01
N VAL A 365 5.30 -9.26 -29.81
CA VAL A 365 4.23 -8.38 -29.35
C VAL A 365 2.92 -8.76 -30.02
N GLN A 366 1.98 -9.25 -29.24
CA GLN A 366 0.65 -9.60 -29.70
C GLN A 366 -0.41 -8.70 -29.05
N TRP A 367 -1.48 -8.42 -29.77
CA TRP A 367 -2.66 -7.75 -29.26
C TRP A 367 -3.78 -8.75 -29.11
N ASN A 368 -4.24 -8.96 -27.87
CA ASN A 368 -5.40 -9.79 -27.59
C ASN A 368 -6.68 -8.95 -27.72
N GLU A 369 -7.39 -9.10 -28.85
CA GLU A 369 -8.59 -8.32 -29.16
C GLU A 369 -9.73 -8.58 -28.18
N GLY A 370 -9.89 -9.82 -27.72
CA GLY A 370 -10.96 -10.22 -26.79
C GLY A 370 -10.78 -9.64 -25.40
N LEU A 371 -9.55 -9.54 -24.92
CA LEU A 371 -9.18 -9.02 -23.60
C LEU A 371 -8.65 -7.57 -23.65
N ARG A 372 -8.50 -7.00 -24.86
CA ARG A 372 -8.02 -5.63 -25.11
C ARG A 372 -6.71 -5.31 -24.41
N ARG A 373 -5.77 -6.24 -24.44
CA ARG A 373 -4.47 -6.12 -23.76
C ARG A 373 -3.31 -6.52 -24.65
N VAL A 374 -2.12 -6.05 -24.28
CA VAL A 374 -0.85 -6.46 -24.89
C VAL A 374 -0.37 -7.76 -24.26
N GLU A 375 0.08 -8.69 -25.10
CA GLU A 375 0.74 -9.93 -24.69
C GLU A 375 2.15 -9.95 -25.27
N LEU A 376 3.16 -10.16 -24.42
CA LEU A 376 4.58 -10.18 -24.74
C LEU A 376 5.11 -11.59 -24.56
N GLN A 377 5.99 -12.03 -25.48
CA GLN A 377 6.68 -13.31 -25.39
C GLN A 377 8.19 -13.06 -25.48
N SER A 378 8.88 -13.20 -24.36
CA SER A 378 10.33 -13.04 -24.28
C SER A 378 11.07 -14.09 -25.12
N ARG A 379 12.26 -13.75 -25.59
CA ARG A 379 13.13 -14.63 -26.39
C ARG A 379 12.45 -15.20 -27.64
N THR A 380 11.51 -14.45 -28.19
CA THR A 380 10.77 -14.80 -29.40
C THR A 380 11.05 -13.74 -30.47
N VAL A 381 11.17 -14.16 -31.72
CA VAL A 381 11.48 -13.25 -32.83
C VAL A 381 10.21 -12.49 -33.20
N TYR A 382 10.28 -11.17 -33.12
CA TYR A 382 9.24 -10.28 -33.62
C TYR A 382 9.24 -10.19 -35.14
N GLU A 383 8.07 -10.28 -35.78
CA GLU A 383 7.92 -10.02 -37.21
C GLU A 383 7.48 -8.57 -37.45
N PRO A 384 8.36 -7.71 -38.02
CA PRO A 384 8.03 -6.30 -38.24
C PRO A 384 6.83 -6.11 -39.18
N LEU A 385 5.95 -5.19 -38.84
CA LEU A 385 4.78 -4.82 -39.63
C LEU A 385 5.10 -3.76 -40.70
N GLY A 386 6.28 -3.11 -40.62
CA GLY A 386 6.75 -2.05 -41.55
C GLY A 386 6.22 -0.65 -41.17
N THR A 387 5.60 -0.49 -40.03
CA THR A 387 5.09 0.80 -39.51
C THR A 387 5.83 1.26 -38.25
N GLU A 388 6.83 0.51 -37.83
CA GLU A 388 7.65 0.84 -36.68
C GLU A 388 8.56 2.04 -36.97
N ASN A 389 8.90 2.77 -35.91
CA ASN A 389 9.77 3.96 -35.96
C ASN A 389 9.23 5.13 -36.81
N GLU A 390 7.97 5.09 -37.26
CA GLU A 390 7.33 6.23 -37.89
C GLU A 390 7.30 7.44 -36.97
N PRO A 391 7.56 8.66 -37.48
CA PRO A 391 7.47 9.89 -36.71
C PRO A 391 6.09 10.04 -36.02
N LEU A 392 6.09 10.58 -34.78
CA LEU A 392 4.83 10.90 -34.09
C LEU A 392 4.19 12.14 -34.70
N PRO A 393 2.85 12.21 -34.70
CA PRO A 393 2.13 13.44 -35.06
C PRO A 393 2.56 14.63 -34.19
N ALA A 394 2.66 15.80 -34.81
CA ALA A 394 3.03 17.03 -34.09
C ALA A 394 1.92 17.50 -33.14
N GLY A 395 2.32 18.13 -32.05
CA GLY A 395 1.43 18.71 -31.04
C GLY A 395 1.15 17.76 -29.87
N SER A 396 0.95 18.36 -28.70
CA SER A 396 0.56 17.61 -27.49
C SER A 396 -0.88 17.10 -27.62
N ARG A 397 -1.17 16.04 -26.87
CA ARG A 397 -2.49 15.43 -26.82
C ARG A 397 -2.85 14.97 -25.42
N THR A 398 -4.12 14.96 -25.13
CA THR A 398 -4.67 14.40 -23.91
C THR A 398 -4.71 12.87 -24.04
N THR A 399 -4.27 12.15 -23.04
CA THR A 399 -4.29 10.70 -22.97
C THR A 399 -4.69 10.21 -21.59
N GLN A 400 -5.00 8.94 -21.49
CA GLN A 400 -5.24 8.25 -20.23
C GLN A 400 -4.45 6.94 -20.21
N SER A 401 -3.99 6.55 -19.02
CA SER A 401 -3.36 5.26 -18.81
C SER A 401 -4.30 4.11 -19.20
N ILE A 402 -3.75 3.00 -19.67
CA ILE A 402 -4.49 1.76 -19.80
C ILE A 402 -4.75 1.18 -18.40
N VAL A 403 -5.86 0.47 -18.26
CA VAL A 403 -6.29 -0.12 -16.99
C VAL A 403 -6.20 -1.65 -17.00
N GLU A 404 -5.97 -2.21 -18.18
CA GLU A 404 -5.78 -3.64 -18.35
C GLU A 404 -4.31 -4.02 -18.13
N PRO A 405 -4.01 -5.15 -17.47
CA PRO A 405 -2.63 -5.59 -17.28
C PRO A 405 -1.98 -6.00 -18.61
N THR A 406 -0.68 -5.79 -18.72
CA THR A 406 0.15 -6.39 -19.78
C THR A 406 0.51 -7.81 -19.37
N VAL A 407 0.36 -8.77 -20.26
CA VAL A 407 0.76 -10.15 -20.00
C VAL A 407 2.14 -10.39 -20.61
N ALA A 408 3.11 -10.78 -19.80
CA ALA A 408 4.44 -11.18 -20.27
C ALA A 408 4.67 -12.65 -19.89
N ASP A 409 4.96 -13.49 -20.87
CA ASP A 409 5.19 -14.93 -20.70
C ASP A 409 4.08 -15.64 -19.91
N GLY A 410 2.83 -15.22 -20.11
CA GLY A 410 1.66 -15.75 -19.43
C GLY A 410 1.35 -15.16 -18.07
N VAL A 411 2.20 -14.28 -17.53
CA VAL A 411 1.99 -13.61 -16.25
C VAL A 411 1.40 -12.21 -16.47
N ALA A 412 0.31 -11.90 -15.80
CA ALA A 412 -0.27 -10.56 -15.81
C ALA A 412 0.56 -9.61 -14.93
N ASN A 413 0.86 -8.41 -15.45
CA ASN A 413 1.64 -7.37 -14.77
C ASN A 413 0.98 -6.02 -14.98
N MET A 414 0.85 -5.22 -13.94
CA MET A 414 0.35 -3.87 -14.04
C MET A 414 1.54 -2.91 -14.19
N VAL A 415 1.70 -2.40 -15.40
CA VAL A 415 2.75 -1.43 -15.74
C VAL A 415 2.16 -0.16 -16.34
N ALA A 416 2.81 0.97 -16.08
CA ALA A 416 2.37 2.25 -16.63
C ALA A 416 2.47 2.24 -18.16
N ALA A 417 1.33 2.24 -18.83
CA ALA A 417 1.22 2.24 -20.27
C ALA A 417 0.08 3.14 -20.75
N TYR A 418 0.20 3.62 -21.99
CA TYR A 418 -0.77 4.50 -22.61
C TYR A 418 -1.13 4.02 -24.01
N GLN A 419 -2.41 4.14 -24.39
CA GLN A 419 -2.84 3.82 -25.76
C GLN A 419 -3.14 5.11 -26.52
N MET A 420 -2.43 5.33 -27.64
CA MET A 420 -2.61 6.50 -28.51
C MET A 420 -2.46 6.06 -29.96
N ASP A 421 -3.37 6.53 -30.82
CA ASP A 421 -3.36 6.25 -32.27
C ASP A 421 -3.30 4.74 -32.62
N GLY A 422 -3.92 3.88 -31.81
CA GLY A 422 -3.91 2.43 -32.00
C GLY A 422 -2.62 1.73 -31.57
N CYS A 423 -1.66 2.47 -30.99
CA CYS A 423 -0.40 1.93 -30.48
C CYS A 423 -0.35 2.01 -28.95
N THR A 424 0.35 1.06 -28.33
CA THR A 424 0.61 1.06 -26.88
C THR A 424 2.04 1.50 -26.60
N TYR A 425 2.17 2.41 -25.65
CA TYR A 425 3.42 3.06 -25.25
C TYR A 425 3.77 2.71 -23.82
N TYR A 426 5.05 2.36 -23.61
CA TYR A 426 5.60 1.95 -22.31
C TYR A 426 6.86 2.72 -21.97
N LYS A 427 7.21 2.79 -20.69
CA LYS A 427 8.57 3.13 -20.28
C LYS A 427 9.51 2.01 -20.71
N LEU A 428 10.71 2.34 -21.21
CA LEU A 428 11.72 1.32 -21.55
C LEU A 428 12.07 0.42 -20.37
N ARG A 429 12.15 0.98 -19.17
CA ARG A 429 12.46 0.22 -17.95
C ARG A 429 11.38 -0.83 -17.66
N SER A 430 10.10 -0.46 -17.74
CA SER A 430 9.01 -1.41 -17.53
C SER A 430 9.05 -2.56 -18.57
N LEU A 431 9.41 -2.28 -19.83
CA LEU A 431 9.62 -3.34 -20.82
C LEU A 431 10.85 -4.20 -20.51
N GLY A 432 11.92 -3.58 -19.97
CA GLY A 432 13.11 -4.32 -19.52
C GLY A 432 12.80 -5.31 -18.43
N ASP A 433 12.03 -4.87 -17.44
CA ASP A 433 11.57 -5.71 -16.31
C ASP A 433 10.67 -6.86 -16.80
N LEU A 434 9.81 -6.62 -17.80
CA LEU A 434 8.90 -7.62 -18.36
C LEU A 434 9.60 -8.62 -19.31
N CYS A 435 10.58 -8.15 -20.11
CA CYS A 435 11.19 -8.95 -21.19
C CYS A 435 12.64 -9.38 -20.91
N GLY A 436 13.21 -8.99 -19.76
CA GLY A 436 14.51 -9.48 -19.29
C GLY A 436 15.72 -8.75 -19.86
N PHE A 437 15.64 -7.43 -20.16
CA PHE A 437 16.77 -6.60 -20.51
C PHE A 437 17.01 -5.47 -19.51
N GLN A 438 18.27 -5.03 -19.39
CA GLN A 438 18.63 -3.97 -18.43
C GLN A 438 18.49 -2.58 -19.07
N VAL A 439 18.01 -1.63 -18.26
CA VAL A 439 17.80 -0.24 -18.69
C VAL A 439 18.40 0.72 -17.67
N ASP A 440 19.44 1.44 -18.07
CA ASP A 440 20.15 2.43 -17.27
C ASP A 440 20.05 3.82 -17.89
N TRP A 441 20.30 4.85 -17.09
CA TRP A 441 20.34 6.23 -17.54
C TRP A 441 21.76 6.78 -17.45
N ASN A 442 22.29 7.26 -18.57
CA ASN A 442 23.59 7.91 -18.63
C ASN A 442 23.40 9.43 -18.57
N GLU A 443 23.76 10.04 -17.45
CA GLU A 443 23.61 11.49 -17.24
C GLU A 443 24.53 12.32 -18.14
N GLU A 444 25.74 11.84 -18.46
CA GLU A 444 26.70 12.59 -19.25
C GLU A 444 26.23 12.70 -20.71
N THR A 445 25.70 11.64 -21.27
CA THR A 445 25.26 11.58 -22.67
C THR A 445 23.77 11.87 -22.84
N GLN A 446 23.01 11.98 -21.75
CA GLN A 446 21.54 12.12 -21.75
C GLN A 446 20.87 11.02 -22.60
N THR A 447 21.33 9.78 -22.40
CA THR A 447 20.94 8.62 -23.20
C THR A 447 20.47 7.49 -22.29
N VAL A 448 19.41 6.79 -22.70
CA VAL A 448 18.98 5.54 -22.08
C VAL A 448 19.85 4.41 -22.62
N GLU A 449 20.57 3.73 -21.76
CA GLU A 449 21.41 2.59 -22.11
C GLU A 449 20.63 1.29 -21.92
N VAL A 450 20.58 0.47 -22.96
CA VAL A 450 19.91 -0.83 -22.98
C VAL A 450 20.97 -1.91 -23.19
N THR A 451 21.05 -2.84 -22.25
CA THR A 451 21.86 -4.07 -22.37
C THR A 451 20.92 -5.24 -22.60
N ALA A 452 20.99 -5.81 -23.82
CA ALA A 452 20.05 -6.80 -24.32
C ALA A 452 20.77 -8.00 -24.96
#